data_c1d7207081dccd0f21e8951680573d50
#
_entry.id   c1d7207081dccd0f21e8951680573d50
#
_cell.length_a   1.000
_cell.length_b   1.000
_cell.length_c   1.000
_cell.angle_alpha   90.00
_cell.angle_beta   90.00
_cell.angle_gamma   90.00
#
_symmetry.space_group_name_H-M   'P 1'
#
loop_
_entity.id
_entity.type
_entity.pdbx_description
1 polymer ?
#
loop_
_entity_poly.entity_id
_entity_poly.type
_entity_poly.pdbx_seq_one_letter_code
_entity_poly.pdbx_strand_id
1 'polypeptide(L)'
;MSSRKELFAKVKHEVIIGVVREDSAEAALAVAHAYAENGVRLLEITLTTPDAFEILGKLVEEYADKGITFAVGSVRTTNDAATARRAGAQIIVSPHTDVRLIEYANENELLSIAGAATATEIVGAWQAGCDIVKVYPAQMLGGPDYFRTIRQPIRDVPMLAGGPIPLDAIEPYLDAGAMAVNLGGSLAVPDLVKTRQWEEIGRRVLLATSIIESRRSALVETVYVH
;
A
#
# COMPACT_ATOMS: atom_id res chain seq x y z
N MET A 1 5.14 19.39 -2.11
CA MET A 1 4.35 18.14 -2.22
C MET A 1 4.65 17.49 -3.57
N SER A 2 4.79 16.18 -3.61
CA SER A 2 4.97 15.42 -4.87
C SER A 2 3.68 15.47 -5.69
N SER A 3 3.80 15.56 -7.01
CA SER A 3 2.66 15.46 -7.91
C SER A 3 2.07 14.03 -7.91
N ARG A 4 0.81 13.86 -8.29
CA ARG A 4 0.18 12.53 -8.43
C ARG A 4 1.00 11.59 -9.33
N LYS A 5 1.60 12.13 -10.41
CA LYS A 5 2.46 11.36 -11.31
C LYS A 5 3.73 10.85 -10.63
N GLU A 6 4.36 11.67 -9.80
CA GLU A 6 5.53 11.26 -9.01
C GLU A 6 5.14 10.22 -7.95
N LEU A 7 4.00 10.39 -7.28
CA LEU A 7 3.47 9.41 -6.32
C LEU A 7 3.17 8.07 -6.99
N PHE A 8 2.55 8.08 -8.17
CA PHE A 8 2.31 6.86 -8.95
C PHE A 8 3.63 6.15 -9.33
N ALA A 9 4.60 6.91 -9.82
CA ALA A 9 5.92 6.38 -10.15
C ALA A 9 6.61 5.79 -8.92
N LYS A 10 6.46 6.44 -7.76
CA LYS A 10 7.00 5.95 -6.50
C LYS A 10 6.33 4.67 -6.04
N VAL A 11 4.99 4.54 -6.12
CA VAL A 11 4.30 3.28 -5.80
C VAL A 11 4.80 2.14 -6.71
N LYS A 12 4.96 2.41 -8.00
CA LYS A 12 5.49 1.44 -8.97
C LYS A 12 6.94 1.06 -8.67
N HIS A 13 7.75 2.00 -8.20
CA HIS A 13 9.16 1.76 -7.87
C HIS A 13 9.30 1.01 -6.55
N GLU A 14 8.64 1.45 -5.48
CA GLU A 14 8.81 0.86 -4.14
C GLU A 14 8.16 -0.52 -4.01
N VAL A 15 7.08 -0.78 -4.74
CA VAL A 15 6.35 -2.06 -4.82
C VAL A 15 5.65 -2.46 -3.53
N ILE A 16 6.25 -2.19 -2.36
CA ILE A 16 5.69 -2.52 -1.04
C ILE A 16 5.04 -1.29 -0.42
N ILE A 17 3.78 -1.42 -0.03
CA ILE A 17 3.09 -0.49 0.86
C ILE A 17 2.94 -1.19 2.22
N GLY A 18 3.66 -0.71 3.23
CA GLY A 18 3.58 -1.23 4.60
C GLY A 18 2.32 -0.70 5.29
N VAL A 19 1.43 -1.59 5.66
CA VAL A 19 0.15 -1.25 6.29
C VAL A 19 0.26 -1.36 7.80
N VAL A 20 0.02 -0.25 8.48
CA VAL A 20 -0.04 -0.16 9.94
C VAL A 20 -1.50 -0.18 10.37
N ARG A 21 -1.88 -1.25 11.08
CA ARG A 21 -3.22 -1.47 11.62
C ARG A 21 -3.10 -2.13 12.98
N GLU A 22 -3.14 -1.33 14.01
CA GLU A 22 -2.92 -1.77 15.38
C GLU A 22 -4.04 -1.31 16.31
N ASP A 23 -4.17 -1.97 17.45
CA ASP A 23 -5.21 -1.70 18.43
C ASP A 23 -4.85 -0.53 19.39
N SER A 24 -3.64 0.01 19.27
CA SER A 24 -3.19 1.16 20.07
C SER A 24 -2.27 2.09 19.28
N ALA A 25 -2.28 3.36 19.64
CA ALA A 25 -1.38 4.37 19.05
C ALA A 25 0.10 4.06 19.32
N GLU A 26 0.43 3.53 20.50
CA GLU A 26 1.80 3.13 20.87
C GLU A 26 2.32 2.02 19.93
N ALA A 27 1.53 0.96 19.74
CA ALA A 27 1.90 -0.14 18.86
C ALA A 27 2.01 0.33 17.40
N ALA A 28 1.09 1.19 16.96
CA ALA A 28 1.10 1.73 15.59
C ALA A 28 2.36 2.55 15.31
N LEU A 29 2.78 3.40 16.23
CA LEU A 29 4.03 4.15 16.11
C LEU A 29 5.24 3.21 16.05
N ALA A 30 5.32 2.23 16.96
CA ALA A 30 6.42 1.27 16.99
C ALA A 30 6.51 0.44 15.69
N VAL A 31 5.38 -0.02 15.15
CA VAL A 31 5.33 -0.74 13.87
C VAL A 31 5.72 0.18 12.72
N ALA A 32 5.24 1.42 12.69
CA ALA A 32 5.60 2.40 11.65
C ALA A 32 7.10 2.68 11.65
N HIS A 33 7.74 2.85 12.82
CA HIS A 33 9.18 3.01 12.95
C HIS A 33 9.92 1.76 12.46
N ALA A 34 9.50 0.55 12.89
CA ALA A 34 10.11 -0.69 12.44
C ALA A 34 10.05 -0.83 10.89
N TYR A 35 8.95 -0.39 10.26
CA TYR A 35 8.84 -0.40 8.82
C TYR A 35 9.76 0.64 8.16
N ALA A 36 9.71 1.88 8.61
CA ALA A 36 10.48 3.00 8.04
C ALA A 36 11.99 2.78 8.13
N GLU A 37 12.48 2.32 9.28
CA GLU A 37 13.90 2.10 9.56
C GLU A 37 14.47 0.90 8.80
N ASN A 38 13.62 -0.07 8.42
CA ASN A 38 14.03 -1.27 7.70
C ASN A 38 13.68 -1.26 6.19
N GLY A 39 13.43 -0.08 5.61
CA GLY A 39 13.43 0.09 4.16
C GLY A 39 12.06 0.28 3.50
N VAL A 40 10.94 0.23 4.21
CA VAL A 40 9.64 0.61 3.65
C VAL A 40 9.60 2.12 3.42
N ARG A 41 9.23 2.53 2.21
CA ARG A 41 9.16 3.94 1.79
C ARG A 41 7.74 4.43 1.52
N LEU A 42 6.76 3.54 1.59
CA LEU A 42 5.33 3.83 1.48
C LEU A 42 4.62 3.25 2.71
N LEU A 43 4.12 4.10 3.59
CA LEU A 43 3.45 3.71 4.83
C LEU A 43 1.98 4.08 4.79
N GLU A 44 1.10 3.09 4.95
CA GLU A 44 -0.35 3.27 5.05
C GLU A 44 -0.79 3.17 6.51
N ILE A 45 -1.19 4.29 7.13
CA ILE A 45 -1.81 4.28 8.46
C ILE A 45 -3.32 4.11 8.28
N THR A 46 -3.90 3.06 8.86
CA THR A 46 -5.33 2.80 8.67
C THR A 46 -6.19 3.52 9.69
N LEU A 47 -7.36 4.05 9.27
CA LEU A 47 -8.32 4.74 10.15
C LEU A 47 -8.98 3.84 11.20
N THR A 48 -8.75 2.54 11.14
CA THR A 48 -9.16 1.61 12.20
C THR A 48 -8.19 1.59 13.39
N THR A 49 -7.03 2.21 13.24
CA THR A 49 -6.07 2.42 14.33
C THR A 49 -6.50 3.62 15.17
N PRO A 50 -6.51 3.54 16.50
CA PRO A 50 -6.78 4.69 17.36
C PRO A 50 -5.82 5.85 17.04
N ASP A 51 -6.33 7.07 17.08
CA ASP A 51 -5.57 8.31 16.86
C ASP A 51 -4.79 8.39 15.52
N ALA A 52 -5.29 7.69 14.47
CA ALA A 52 -4.59 7.53 13.19
C ALA A 52 -4.13 8.85 12.56
N PHE A 53 -4.93 9.92 12.63
CA PHE A 53 -4.55 11.23 12.07
C PHE A 53 -3.46 11.92 12.88
N GLU A 54 -3.46 11.76 14.19
CA GLU A 54 -2.41 12.30 15.08
C GLU A 54 -1.10 11.54 14.87
N ILE A 55 -1.15 10.21 14.80
CA ILE A 55 -0.01 9.35 14.46
C ILE A 55 0.57 9.76 13.11
N LEU A 56 -0.28 9.91 12.10
CA LEU A 56 0.14 10.35 10.78
C LEU A 56 0.89 11.68 10.84
N GLY A 57 0.32 12.69 11.51
CA GLY A 57 0.95 14.02 11.62
C GLY A 57 2.35 13.95 12.24
N LYS A 58 2.51 13.19 13.33
CA LYS A 58 3.81 12.96 13.98
C LYS A 58 4.81 12.28 13.05
N LEU A 59 4.39 11.23 12.34
CA LEU A 59 5.28 10.51 11.42
C LEU A 59 5.66 11.35 10.20
N VAL A 60 4.74 12.14 9.68
CA VAL A 60 5.02 13.08 8.55
C VAL A 60 6.08 14.10 8.95
N GLU A 61 5.99 14.67 10.16
CA GLU A 61 6.98 15.61 10.69
C GLU A 61 8.34 14.92 10.92
N GLU A 62 8.35 13.77 11.57
CA GLU A 62 9.57 13.03 11.92
C GLU A 62 10.34 12.52 10.69
N TYR A 63 9.62 12.16 9.63
CA TYR A 63 10.20 11.58 8.42
C TYR A 63 10.19 12.53 7.21
N ALA A 64 10.01 13.85 7.43
CA ALA A 64 9.87 14.86 6.37
C ALA A 64 10.97 14.79 5.30
N ASP A 65 12.23 14.59 5.73
CA ASP A 65 13.41 14.59 4.85
C ASP A 65 13.97 13.18 4.57
N LYS A 66 13.25 12.13 5.01
CA LYS A 66 13.72 10.73 4.90
C LYS A 66 13.15 9.99 3.67
N GLY A 67 12.46 10.70 2.79
CA GLY A 67 11.93 10.14 1.55
C GLY A 67 10.79 9.13 1.73
N ILE A 68 10.08 9.17 2.87
CA ILE A 68 8.89 8.33 3.12
C ILE A 68 7.64 9.06 2.62
N THR A 69 6.76 8.31 1.97
CA THR A 69 5.43 8.78 1.57
C THR A 69 4.38 8.14 2.44
N PHE A 70 3.45 8.94 2.94
CA PHE A 70 2.40 8.49 3.82
C PHE A 70 1.06 8.40 3.10
N ALA A 71 0.40 7.27 3.30
CA ALA A 71 -0.96 6.97 2.89
C ALA A 71 -1.89 6.86 4.10
N VAL A 72 -3.15 7.14 3.91
CA VAL A 72 -4.19 6.78 4.88
C VAL A 72 -5.09 5.72 4.28
N GLY A 73 -5.25 4.61 5.01
CA GLY A 73 -6.08 3.48 4.63
C GLY A 73 -7.41 3.42 5.35
N SER A 74 -8.30 2.58 4.84
CA SER A 74 -9.68 2.42 5.36
C SER A 74 -10.53 3.70 5.25
N VAL A 75 -10.18 4.60 4.35
CA VAL A 75 -10.94 5.83 4.08
C VAL A 75 -12.26 5.47 3.42
N ARG A 76 -13.38 5.99 3.97
CA ARG A 76 -14.72 5.71 3.46
C ARG A 76 -15.55 6.95 3.19
N THR A 77 -15.07 8.12 3.60
CA THR A 77 -15.77 9.39 3.38
C THR A 77 -14.83 10.48 2.88
N THR A 78 -15.36 11.44 2.18
CA THR A 78 -14.59 12.63 1.75
C THR A 78 -14.11 13.46 2.94
N ASN A 79 -14.83 13.44 4.08
CA ASN A 79 -14.38 14.09 5.31
C ASN A 79 -13.13 13.42 5.89
N ASP A 80 -13.07 12.08 5.87
CA ASP A 80 -11.86 11.35 6.27
C ASP A 80 -10.69 11.70 5.36
N ALA A 81 -10.92 11.73 4.04
CA ALA A 81 -9.91 12.10 3.05
C ALA A 81 -9.40 13.55 3.27
N ALA A 82 -10.31 14.48 3.57
CA ALA A 82 -9.96 15.86 3.87
C ALA A 82 -9.12 15.97 5.15
N THR A 83 -9.46 15.21 6.19
CA THR A 83 -8.71 15.19 7.44
C THR A 83 -7.34 14.54 7.25
N ALA A 84 -7.27 13.43 6.51
CA ALA A 84 -6.02 12.76 6.14
C ALA A 84 -5.06 13.71 5.40
N ARG A 85 -5.58 14.46 4.41
CA ARG A 85 -4.80 15.45 3.67
C ARG A 85 -4.22 16.53 4.59
N ARG A 86 -5.03 17.08 5.52
CA ARG A 86 -4.55 18.07 6.50
C ARG A 86 -3.47 17.50 7.42
N ALA A 87 -3.55 16.22 7.75
CA ALA A 87 -2.53 15.52 8.55
C ALA A 87 -1.27 15.13 7.75
N GLY A 88 -1.23 15.41 6.44
CA GLY A 88 -0.06 15.20 5.60
C GLY A 88 -0.09 13.96 4.71
N ALA A 89 -1.22 13.24 4.61
CA ALA A 89 -1.36 12.15 3.66
C ALA A 89 -1.21 12.64 2.22
N GLN A 90 -0.52 11.86 1.40
CA GLN A 90 -0.35 12.09 -0.02
C GLN A 90 -1.12 11.04 -0.86
N ILE A 91 -1.50 9.93 -0.24
CA ILE A 91 -2.22 8.81 -0.87
C ILE A 91 -3.44 8.48 -0.02
N ILE A 92 -4.59 8.30 -0.67
CA ILE A 92 -5.84 7.85 -0.04
C ILE A 92 -6.14 6.44 -0.50
N VAL A 93 -6.29 5.53 0.47
CA VAL A 93 -6.62 4.12 0.20
C VAL A 93 -7.98 3.78 0.78
N SER A 94 -8.91 3.39 -0.08
CA SER A 94 -10.25 2.95 0.28
C SER A 94 -10.39 1.43 0.15
N PRO A 95 -11.16 0.76 1.02
CA PRO A 95 -11.45 -0.66 0.88
C PRO A 95 -12.47 -0.97 -0.23
N HIS A 96 -13.08 0.04 -0.81
CA HIS A 96 -14.14 -0.06 -1.83
C HIS A 96 -14.01 1.08 -2.84
N THR A 97 -14.76 0.98 -3.93
CA THR A 97 -14.88 2.05 -4.92
C THR A 97 -15.98 3.03 -4.49
N ASP A 98 -15.62 4.29 -4.24
CA ASP A 98 -16.56 5.42 -4.12
C ASP A 98 -16.08 6.55 -5.05
N VAL A 99 -16.89 6.87 -6.05
CA VAL A 99 -16.57 7.89 -7.06
C VAL A 99 -16.27 9.25 -6.42
N ARG A 100 -17.00 9.63 -5.36
CA ARG A 100 -16.80 10.90 -4.67
C ARG A 100 -15.43 10.99 -3.98
N LEU A 101 -14.92 9.84 -3.46
CA LEU A 101 -13.57 9.78 -2.89
C LEU A 101 -12.50 9.92 -3.98
N ILE A 102 -12.72 9.30 -5.13
CA ILE A 102 -11.81 9.39 -6.29
C ILE A 102 -11.79 10.83 -6.81
N GLU A 103 -12.95 11.44 -7.01
CA GLU A 103 -13.08 12.84 -7.44
C GLU A 103 -12.39 13.78 -6.43
N TYR A 104 -12.68 13.62 -5.13
CA TYR A 104 -12.04 14.41 -4.09
C TYR A 104 -10.50 14.29 -4.12
N ALA A 105 -9.96 13.09 -4.27
CA ALA A 105 -8.53 12.86 -4.35
C ALA A 105 -7.94 13.57 -5.59
N ASN A 106 -8.60 13.45 -6.75
CA ASN A 106 -8.19 14.08 -7.99
C ASN A 106 -8.15 15.62 -7.89
N GLU A 107 -9.18 16.23 -7.32
CA GLU A 107 -9.28 17.69 -7.13
C GLU A 107 -8.25 18.23 -6.13
N ASN A 108 -7.75 17.37 -5.23
CA ASN A 108 -6.83 17.77 -4.16
C ASN A 108 -5.39 17.25 -4.35
N GLU A 109 -5.03 16.82 -5.57
CA GLU A 109 -3.68 16.31 -5.92
C GLU A 109 -3.22 15.13 -5.06
N LEU A 110 -4.17 14.33 -4.52
CA LEU A 110 -3.89 13.10 -3.80
C LEU A 110 -3.91 11.91 -4.77
N LEU A 111 -3.01 10.95 -4.60
CA LEU A 111 -3.09 9.69 -5.33
C LEU A 111 -4.20 8.83 -4.74
N SER A 112 -5.12 8.36 -5.59
CA SER A 112 -6.24 7.51 -5.19
C SER A 112 -5.96 6.03 -5.42
N ILE A 113 -6.20 5.21 -4.38
CA ILE A 113 -6.16 3.75 -4.45
C ILE A 113 -7.53 3.23 -4.00
N ALA A 114 -8.36 2.79 -4.95
CA ALA A 114 -9.72 2.33 -4.68
C ALA A 114 -9.81 0.80 -4.64
N GLY A 115 -10.52 0.26 -3.65
CA GLY A 115 -10.73 -1.18 -3.48
C GLY A 115 -11.78 -1.73 -4.44
N ALA A 116 -11.51 -2.90 -5.02
CA ALA A 116 -12.39 -3.63 -5.90
C ALA A 116 -12.10 -5.14 -5.83
N ALA A 117 -13.12 -5.96 -6.04
CA ALA A 117 -12.99 -7.42 -6.00
C ALA A 117 -13.34 -8.09 -7.35
N THR A 118 -14.15 -7.45 -8.18
CA THR A 118 -14.67 -8.02 -9.44
C THR A 118 -14.26 -7.19 -10.65
N ALA A 119 -14.33 -7.77 -11.84
CA ALA A 119 -14.06 -7.06 -13.08
C ALA A 119 -14.91 -5.78 -13.23
N THR A 120 -16.19 -5.84 -12.85
CA THR A 120 -17.10 -4.68 -12.91
C THR A 120 -16.61 -3.56 -11.98
N GLU A 121 -16.24 -3.88 -10.75
CA GLU A 121 -15.75 -2.90 -9.78
C GLU A 121 -14.38 -2.33 -10.20
N ILE A 122 -13.46 -3.15 -10.71
CA ILE A 122 -12.14 -2.73 -11.20
C ILE A 122 -12.30 -1.73 -12.35
N VAL A 123 -13.09 -2.09 -13.36
CA VAL A 123 -13.33 -1.20 -14.51
C VAL A 123 -14.06 0.07 -14.08
N GLY A 124 -15.05 -0.05 -13.19
CA GLY A 124 -15.78 1.10 -12.64
C GLY A 124 -14.87 2.09 -11.88
N ALA A 125 -13.97 1.58 -11.03
CA ALA A 125 -12.99 2.41 -10.33
C ALA A 125 -12.04 3.13 -11.30
N TRP A 126 -11.55 2.41 -12.31
CA TRP A 126 -10.68 2.97 -13.33
C TRP A 126 -11.37 4.05 -14.16
N GLN A 127 -12.60 3.79 -14.62
CA GLN A 127 -13.41 4.76 -15.37
C GLN A 127 -13.79 6.01 -14.55
N ALA A 128 -13.90 5.87 -13.24
CA ALA A 128 -14.07 7.00 -12.32
C ALA A 128 -12.80 7.84 -12.13
N GLY A 129 -11.65 7.45 -12.73
CA GLY A 129 -10.39 8.20 -12.66
C GLY A 129 -9.51 7.85 -11.45
N CYS A 130 -9.69 6.65 -10.87
CA CYS A 130 -8.79 6.12 -9.85
C CYS A 130 -7.38 5.91 -10.41
N ASP A 131 -6.34 6.24 -9.65
CA ASP A 131 -4.94 6.07 -10.11
C ASP A 131 -4.50 4.61 -10.07
N ILE A 132 -4.90 3.87 -9.04
CA ILE A 132 -4.53 2.46 -8.84
C ILE A 132 -5.74 1.73 -8.25
N VAL A 133 -6.06 0.55 -8.76
CA VAL A 133 -7.10 -0.29 -8.20
C VAL A 133 -6.47 -1.32 -7.25
N LYS A 134 -6.93 -1.33 -6.00
CA LYS A 134 -6.55 -2.32 -4.99
C LYS A 134 -7.48 -3.53 -5.09
N VAL A 135 -7.00 -4.62 -5.66
CA VAL A 135 -7.73 -5.89 -5.63
C VAL A 135 -7.77 -6.39 -4.19
N TYR A 136 -8.96 -6.40 -3.57
CA TYR A 136 -9.13 -6.67 -2.14
C TYR A 136 -10.41 -7.47 -1.84
N PRO A 137 -10.31 -8.48 -1.00
CA PRO A 137 -9.13 -9.08 -0.38
C PRO A 137 -8.48 -10.17 -1.29
N ALA A 138 -7.40 -9.83 -2.00
CA ALA A 138 -6.83 -10.61 -3.11
C ALA A 138 -6.55 -12.09 -2.76
N GLN A 139 -5.96 -12.33 -1.58
CA GLN A 139 -5.63 -13.70 -1.15
C GLN A 139 -6.88 -14.57 -0.97
N MET A 140 -7.97 -13.98 -0.44
CA MET A 140 -9.22 -14.71 -0.19
C MET A 140 -10.03 -14.94 -1.48
N LEU A 141 -9.80 -14.14 -2.52
CA LEU A 141 -10.43 -14.29 -3.83
C LEU A 141 -9.78 -15.38 -4.70
N GLY A 142 -8.69 -15.99 -4.26
CA GLY A 142 -7.97 -17.03 -4.97
C GLY A 142 -6.49 -16.71 -5.23
N GLY A 143 -5.96 -15.68 -4.57
CA GLY A 143 -4.53 -15.37 -4.59
C GLY A 143 -3.99 -14.93 -5.96
N PRO A 144 -2.72 -15.23 -6.25
CA PRO A 144 -2.07 -14.84 -7.51
C PRO A 144 -2.79 -15.39 -8.76
N ASP A 145 -3.44 -16.55 -8.69
CA ASP A 145 -4.15 -17.13 -9.83
C ASP A 145 -5.42 -16.35 -10.18
N TYR A 146 -6.16 -15.92 -9.17
CA TYR A 146 -7.26 -14.97 -9.37
C TYR A 146 -6.76 -13.68 -10.01
N PHE A 147 -5.69 -13.11 -9.45
CA PHE A 147 -5.11 -11.86 -9.93
C PHE A 147 -4.66 -11.95 -11.38
N ARG A 148 -3.98 -13.03 -11.75
CA ARG A 148 -3.57 -13.33 -13.13
C ARG A 148 -4.76 -13.44 -14.05
N THR A 149 -5.82 -14.15 -13.63
CA THR A 149 -7.02 -14.39 -14.43
C THR A 149 -7.81 -13.11 -14.68
N ILE A 150 -8.08 -12.33 -13.62
CA ILE A 150 -8.85 -11.08 -13.75
C ILE A 150 -8.12 -10.03 -14.58
N ARG A 151 -6.78 -10.05 -14.58
CA ARG A 151 -5.94 -9.12 -15.34
C ARG A 151 -5.94 -9.40 -16.84
N GLN A 152 -6.21 -10.62 -17.30
CA GLN A 152 -6.13 -10.96 -18.73
C GLN A 152 -6.95 -10.03 -19.63
N PRO A 153 -8.24 -9.76 -19.35
CA PRO A 153 -9.05 -8.83 -20.13
C PRO A 153 -8.86 -7.35 -19.75
N ILE A 154 -8.16 -7.03 -18.64
CA ILE A 154 -8.05 -5.68 -18.05
C ILE A 154 -6.56 -5.34 -17.87
N ARG A 155 -5.78 -5.35 -18.95
CA ARG A 155 -4.31 -5.21 -18.90
C ARG A 155 -3.83 -3.79 -18.68
N ASP A 156 -4.62 -2.83 -19.03
CA ASP A 156 -4.35 -1.39 -18.99
C ASP A 156 -4.58 -0.76 -17.61
N VAL A 157 -5.31 -1.43 -16.72
CA VAL A 157 -5.59 -0.92 -15.38
C VAL A 157 -4.42 -1.21 -14.44
N PRO A 158 -3.81 -0.18 -13.81
CA PRO A 158 -2.84 -0.38 -12.75
C PRO A 158 -3.51 -1.01 -11.53
N MET A 159 -3.05 -2.19 -11.14
CA MET A 159 -3.63 -2.93 -10.01
C MET A 159 -2.56 -3.29 -8.98
N LEU A 160 -2.90 -3.19 -7.70
CA LEU A 160 -2.11 -3.76 -6.60
C LEU A 160 -2.88 -4.84 -5.85
N ALA A 161 -2.18 -5.75 -5.22
CA ALA A 161 -2.77 -6.77 -4.38
C ALA A 161 -2.87 -6.30 -2.93
N GLY A 162 -4.08 -6.34 -2.35
CA GLY A 162 -4.34 -5.97 -0.97
C GLY A 162 -5.02 -7.10 -0.18
N GLY A 163 -4.84 -7.07 1.14
CA GLY A 163 -5.38 -8.06 2.06
C GLY A 163 -4.28 -8.80 2.83
N PRO A 164 -4.56 -9.97 3.40
CA PRO A 164 -3.57 -10.76 4.13
C PRO A 164 -2.61 -11.48 3.16
N ILE A 165 -1.67 -10.74 2.56
CA ILE A 165 -0.69 -11.27 1.60
C ILE A 165 0.47 -11.91 2.37
N PRO A 166 0.74 -13.23 2.23
CA PRO A 166 1.92 -13.87 2.81
C PRO A 166 3.21 -13.38 2.13
N LEU A 167 4.34 -13.43 2.83
CA LEU A 167 5.62 -12.96 2.27
C LEU A 167 6.07 -13.77 1.06
N ASP A 168 5.83 -15.06 1.05
CA ASP A 168 6.13 -15.97 -0.06
C ASP A 168 5.21 -15.79 -1.28
N ALA A 169 4.11 -15.03 -1.14
CA ALA A 169 3.22 -14.69 -2.24
C ALA A 169 3.60 -13.36 -2.94
N ILE A 170 4.59 -12.61 -2.45
CA ILE A 170 5.01 -11.33 -3.06
C ILE A 170 5.37 -11.54 -4.53
N GLU A 171 6.36 -12.39 -4.83
CA GLU A 171 6.77 -12.66 -6.21
C GLU A 171 5.65 -13.24 -7.07
N PRO A 172 4.89 -14.26 -6.63
CA PRO A 172 3.72 -14.76 -7.35
C PRO A 172 2.71 -13.67 -7.75
N TYR A 173 2.44 -12.68 -6.89
CA TYR A 173 1.56 -11.55 -7.25
C TYR A 173 2.19 -10.62 -8.28
N LEU A 174 3.47 -10.32 -8.17
CA LEU A 174 4.19 -9.51 -9.15
C LEU A 174 4.24 -10.20 -10.50
N ASP A 175 4.44 -11.52 -10.55
CA ASP A 175 4.40 -12.34 -11.77
C ASP A 175 3.00 -12.42 -12.37
N ALA A 176 1.97 -12.34 -11.52
CA ALA A 176 0.59 -12.21 -11.96
C ALA A 176 0.27 -10.81 -12.52
N GLY A 177 1.19 -9.87 -12.41
CA GLY A 177 1.10 -8.51 -12.94
C GLY A 177 0.59 -7.47 -11.92
N ALA A 178 0.64 -7.75 -10.64
CA ALA A 178 0.44 -6.72 -9.63
C ALA A 178 1.56 -5.68 -9.70
N MET A 179 1.20 -4.40 -9.65
CA MET A 179 2.17 -3.30 -9.64
C MET A 179 2.84 -3.15 -8.28
N ALA A 180 2.10 -3.47 -7.23
CA ALA A 180 2.52 -3.37 -5.83
C ALA A 180 1.73 -4.34 -4.95
N VAL A 181 2.18 -4.52 -3.71
CA VAL A 181 1.52 -5.32 -2.68
C VAL A 181 1.37 -4.52 -1.38
N ASN A 182 0.21 -4.65 -0.74
CA ASN A 182 -0.01 -4.14 0.62
C ASN A 182 0.36 -5.22 1.64
N LEU A 183 1.35 -4.93 2.48
CA LEU A 183 1.82 -5.85 3.52
C LEU A 183 1.54 -5.26 4.91
N GLY A 184 0.74 -5.92 5.71
CA GLY A 184 0.42 -5.56 7.10
C GLY A 184 0.73 -6.71 8.05
N GLY A 185 -0.25 -7.52 8.39
CA GLY A 185 -0.12 -8.64 9.33
C GLY A 185 0.91 -9.71 8.95
N SER A 186 1.39 -9.75 7.72
CA SER A 186 2.53 -10.59 7.33
C SER A 186 3.88 -10.01 7.77
N LEU A 187 3.97 -8.71 7.99
CA LEU A 187 5.13 -8.04 8.57
C LEU A 187 4.97 -7.90 10.08
N ALA A 188 3.96 -7.15 10.52
CA ALA A 188 3.58 -6.99 11.92
C ALA A 188 2.62 -8.11 12.34
N VAL A 189 3.17 -9.30 12.55
CA VAL A 189 2.38 -10.46 13.04
C VAL A 189 1.84 -10.12 14.43
N PRO A 190 0.54 -10.37 14.73
CA PRO A 190 -0.09 -9.97 15.99
C PRO A 190 0.66 -10.40 17.26
N ASP A 191 1.22 -11.60 17.27
CA ASP A 191 1.99 -12.09 18.42
C ASP A 191 3.31 -11.33 18.61
N LEU A 192 3.97 -10.91 17.53
CA LEU A 192 5.18 -10.09 17.61
C LEU A 192 4.87 -8.69 18.14
N VAL A 193 3.78 -8.09 17.69
CA VAL A 193 3.31 -6.79 18.19
C VAL A 193 2.96 -6.88 19.67
N LYS A 194 2.16 -7.88 20.06
CA LYS A 194 1.75 -8.12 21.45
C LYS A 194 2.94 -8.33 22.40
N THR A 195 3.99 -8.99 21.92
CA THR A 195 5.21 -9.25 22.70
C THR A 195 6.32 -8.22 22.46
N ARG A 196 6.02 -7.12 21.74
CA ARG A 196 6.93 -6.00 21.45
C ARG A 196 8.25 -6.41 20.77
N GLN A 197 8.19 -7.42 19.91
CA GLN A 197 9.37 -7.91 19.16
C GLN A 197 9.62 -7.07 17.89
N TRP A 198 9.93 -5.79 18.08
CA TRP A 198 10.09 -4.81 16.99
C TRP A 198 11.24 -5.15 16.04
N GLU A 199 12.34 -5.69 16.57
CA GLU A 199 13.47 -6.16 15.75
C GLU A 199 13.08 -7.32 14.82
N GLU A 200 12.21 -8.24 15.27
CA GLU A 200 11.74 -9.32 14.42
C GLU A 200 10.83 -8.80 13.31
N ILE A 201 9.98 -7.81 13.61
CA ILE A 201 9.20 -7.10 12.60
C ILE A 201 10.15 -6.44 11.58
N GLY A 202 11.21 -5.78 12.03
CA GLY A 202 12.25 -5.23 11.16
C GLY A 202 12.91 -6.28 10.26
N ARG A 203 13.26 -7.45 10.80
CA ARG A 203 13.80 -8.57 9.99
C ARG A 203 12.83 -9.05 8.90
N ARG A 204 11.54 -9.10 9.20
CA ARG A 204 10.50 -9.46 8.22
C ARG A 204 10.36 -8.42 7.11
N VAL A 205 10.53 -7.14 7.46
CA VAL A 205 10.58 -6.05 6.48
C VAL A 205 11.79 -6.21 5.57
N LEU A 206 12.98 -6.44 6.14
CA LEU A 206 14.20 -6.66 5.37
C LEU A 206 14.08 -7.88 4.43
N LEU A 207 13.41 -8.95 4.88
CA LEU A 207 13.12 -10.09 4.01
C LEU A 207 12.21 -9.69 2.84
N ALA A 208 11.14 -8.94 3.09
CA ALA A 208 10.23 -8.50 2.04
C ALA A 208 10.93 -7.56 1.03
N THR A 209 11.75 -6.61 1.51
CA THR A 209 12.49 -5.70 0.65
C THR A 209 13.57 -6.40 -0.16
N SER A 210 14.25 -7.40 0.42
CA SER A 210 15.25 -8.20 -0.30
C SER A 210 14.67 -9.00 -1.47
N ILE A 211 13.42 -9.46 -1.37
CA ILE A 211 12.71 -10.10 -2.48
C ILE A 211 12.61 -9.13 -3.67
N ILE A 212 12.24 -7.86 -3.41
CA ILE A 212 12.11 -6.85 -4.46
C ILE A 212 13.47 -6.50 -5.07
N GLU A 213 14.51 -6.36 -4.26
CA GLU A 213 15.86 -6.05 -4.73
C GLU A 213 16.43 -7.18 -5.60
N SER A 214 16.27 -8.44 -5.19
CA SER A 214 16.68 -9.62 -5.95
C SER A 214 15.98 -9.68 -7.31
N ARG A 215 14.66 -9.41 -7.32
CA ARG A 215 13.89 -9.36 -8.57
C ARG A 215 14.36 -8.26 -9.52
N ARG A 216 14.68 -7.06 -8.99
CA ARG A 216 15.22 -5.95 -9.79
C ARG A 216 16.56 -6.32 -10.42
N SER A 217 17.46 -6.94 -9.65
CA SER A 217 18.77 -7.37 -10.13
C SER A 217 18.65 -8.39 -11.26
N ALA A 218 17.77 -9.39 -11.11
CA ALA A 218 17.54 -10.40 -12.14
C ALA A 218 16.98 -9.81 -13.44
N LEU A 219 16.10 -8.80 -13.35
CA LEU A 219 15.57 -8.11 -14.53
C LEU A 219 16.64 -7.30 -15.27
N VAL A 220 17.58 -6.68 -14.55
CA VAL A 220 18.71 -5.94 -15.15
C VAL A 220 19.63 -6.89 -15.90
N GLU A 221 20.00 -8.02 -15.29
CA GLU A 221 20.87 -9.03 -15.92
C GLU A 221 20.27 -9.56 -17.24
N THR A 222 18.94 -9.79 -17.26
CA THR A 222 18.24 -10.29 -18.47
C THR A 222 18.29 -9.29 -19.63
N VAL A 223 18.30 -7.99 -19.35
CA VAL A 223 18.35 -6.93 -20.39
C VAL A 223 19.75 -6.80 -21.02
N TYR A 224 20.82 -7.10 -20.29
CA TYR A 224 22.21 -6.98 -20.80
C TYR A 224 22.75 -8.24 -21.50
N VAL A 225 21.99 -9.35 -21.52
CA VAL A 225 22.40 -10.63 -22.15
C VAL A 225 21.79 -10.80 -23.56
N HIS A 226 21.02 -9.84 -24.02
CA HIS A 226 20.44 -9.79 -25.37
C HIS A 226 20.81 -8.49 -26.09
#